data_6af28c93ab828a256cad2a724ac0ccaa
#
_entry.id   6af28c93ab828a256cad2a724ac0ccaa
#
_cell.length_a   1.000
_cell.length_b   1.000
_cell.length_c   1.000
_cell.angle_alpha   90.00
_cell.angle_beta   90.00
_cell.angle_gamma   90.00
#
_symmetry.space_group_name_H-M   'P 1'
#
loop_
_entity.id
_entity.type
_entity.pdbx_description
1 polymer ?
#
loop_
_entity_poly.entity_id
_entity_poly.type
_entity_poly.pdbx_seq_one_letter_code
_entity_poly.pdbx_strand_id
1 'polypeptide(L)' 'MKKTIITVVGHDTVGIIARVCTYLADNGINILDISQTIVQEWFNMMMITDFDKANKPFGEIVNDLDKLG' A
#
# COMPACT_ATOMS: atom_id res chain seq x y z
N MET A 1 3.71 -17.97 2.74
CA MET A 1 3.67 -16.49 2.83
C MET A 1 3.59 -15.90 1.42
N LYS A 2 2.59 -15.07 1.20
CA LYS A 2 2.39 -14.43 -0.11
C LYS A 2 2.92 -13.01 -0.07
N LYS A 3 4.19 -12.84 -0.34
CA LYS A 3 4.82 -11.51 -0.35
C LYS A 3 4.47 -10.74 -1.61
N THR A 4 4.01 -9.53 -1.43
CA THR A 4 3.64 -8.64 -2.54
C THR A 4 4.26 -7.28 -2.32
N ILE A 5 4.76 -6.68 -3.38
CA ILE A 5 5.32 -5.34 -3.34
C ILE A 5 4.27 -4.36 -3.84
N ILE A 6 3.97 -3.35 -3.02
CA ILE A 6 3.05 -2.28 -3.38
C ILE A 6 3.83 -0.98 -3.49
N THR A 7 3.73 -0.32 -4.63
CA THR A 7 4.40 0.95 -4.86
C THR A 7 3.37 2.07 -5.00
N VAL A 8 3.58 3.16 -4.27
CA VAL A 8 2.71 4.34 -4.30
C VAL A 8 3.54 5.56 -4.69
N VAL A 9 3.09 6.30 -5.69
CA VAL A 9 3.77 7.51 -6.17
C VAL A 9 2.74 8.63 -6.24
N GLY A 10 3.07 9.80 -5.70
CA GLY A 10 2.16 10.94 -5.73
C GLY A 10 2.72 12.18 -5.07
N HIS A 11 1.95 13.26 -5.09
CA HIS A 11 2.33 14.54 -4.49
C HIS A 11 1.89 14.67 -3.04
N ASP A 12 0.68 14.23 -2.72
CA ASP A 12 0.14 14.31 -1.36
C ASP A 12 0.52 13.05 -0.59
N THR A 13 1.52 13.19 0.26
CA THR A 13 2.09 12.03 0.94
C THR A 13 1.31 11.61 2.18
N VAL A 14 0.81 12.58 2.95
CA VAL A 14 0.22 12.29 4.27
C VAL A 14 -1.10 11.56 4.13
N GLY A 15 -2.01 12.10 3.30
CA GLY A 15 -3.32 11.49 3.12
C GLY A 15 -3.25 10.13 2.46
N ILE A 16 -2.37 9.98 1.46
CA ILE A 16 -2.23 8.74 0.73
C ILE A 16 -1.69 7.63 1.64
N ILE A 17 -0.65 7.92 2.41
CA ILE A 17 -0.06 6.93 3.32
C ILE A 17 -1.12 6.44 4.32
N ALA A 18 -1.83 7.37 4.95
CA ALA A 18 -2.84 7.02 5.94
C ALA A 18 -3.92 6.12 5.35
N ARG A 19 -4.42 6.47 4.16
CA ARG A 19 -5.47 5.69 3.50
C ARG A 19 -5.01 4.30 3.12
N VAL A 20 -3.82 4.19 2.55
CA VAL A 20 -3.29 2.90 2.12
C VAL A 20 -3.04 2.00 3.33
N CYS A 21 -2.39 2.51 4.36
CA CYS A 21 -2.09 1.72 5.54
C CYS A 21 -3.36 1.27 6.26
N THR A 22 -4.35 2.16 6.40
CA THR A 22 -5.63 1.82 7.02
C THR A 22 -6.35 0.74 6.21
N TYR A 23 -6.39 0.90 4.90
CA TYR A 23 -7.02 -0.08 4.03
C TYR A 23 -6.38 -1.46 4.17
N LEU A 24 -5.05 -1.52 4.15
CA LEU A 24 -4.34 -2.78 4.26
C LEU A 24 -4.61 -3.45 5.61
N ALA A 25 -4.58 -2.67 6.69
CA ALA A 25 -4.86 -3.19 8.03
C ALA A 25 -6.29 -3.73 8.13
N ASP A 26 -7.25 -3.01 7.59
CA ASP A 26 -8.66 -3.41 7.63
C ASP A 26 -8.94 -4.70 6.86
N ASN A 27 -8.10 -5.01 5.88
CA ASN A 27 -8.27 -6.20 5.06
C ASN A 27 -7.32 -7.34 5.45
N GLY A 28 -6.69 -7.25 6.60
CA GLY A 28 -5.87 -8.33 7.13
C GLY A 28 -4.53 -8.49 6.44
N ILE A 29 -4.05 -7.45 5.77
CA ILE A 29 -2.77 -7.48 5.07
C ILE A 29 -1.69 -6.96 6.01
N ASN A 30 -0.65 -7.76 6.20
CA ASN A 30 0.45 -7.40 7.08
C ASN A 30 1.54 -6.67 6.30
N ILE A 31 2.01 -5.54 6.84
CA ILE A 31 3.09 -4.77 6.23
C ILE A 31 4.40 -5.24 6.88
N LEU A 32 5.28 -5.81 6.06
CA LEU A 32 6.54 -6.37 6.54
C LEU A 32 7.67 -5.34 6.52
N ASP A 33 7.65 -4.43 5.54
CA ASP A 33 8.67 -3.42 5.39
C ASP A 33 8.15 -2.25 4.56
N ILE A 34 8.63 -1.06 4.86
CA ILE A 34 8.27 0.16 4.12
C ILE A 34 9.55 0.94 3.83
N SER A 35 9.69 1.36 2.58
CA SER A 35 10.77 2.26 2.16
C SER A 35 10.16 3.48 1.50
N GLN A 36 10.58 4.67 1.92
CA GLN A 36 10.04 5.93 1.41
C GLN A 36 11.17 6.81 0.91
N THR A 37 10.93 7.49 -0.20
CA THR A 37 11.86 8.45 -0.77
C THR A 37 11.07 9.65 -1.29
N ILE A 38 11.56 10.85 -1.01
CA ILE A 38 10.99 12.09 -1.55
C ILE A 38 12.01 12.67 -2.51
N VAL A 39 11.61 12.80 -3.78
CA VAL A 39 12.45 13.40 -4.81
C VAL A 39 11.73 14.64 -5.31
N GLN A 40 12.25 15.82 -4.95
CA GLN A 40 11.62 17.11 -5.22
C GLN A 40 10.23 17.13 -4.59
N GLU A 41 9.17 17.24 -5.39
CA GLU A 41 7.80 17.27 -4.88
C GLU A 41 7.12 15.91 -4.95
N TRP A 42 7.81 14.89 -5.46
CA TRP A 42 7.24 13.57 -5.66
C TRP A 42 7.58 12.66 -4.50
N PHE A 43 6.55 12.02 -3.98
CA PHE A 43 6.67 11.00 -2.97
C PHE A 43 6.66 9.62 -3.63
N ASN A 44 7.57 8.76 -3.22
CA ASN A 44 7.65 7.39 -3.70
C ASN A 44 7.75 6.47 -2.49
N MET A 45 6.79 5.55 -2.35
CA MET A 45 6.75 4.59 -1.25
C MET A 45 6.66 3.18 -1.81
N MET A 46 7.50 2.29 -1.29
CA MET A 46 7.45 0.88 -1.62
C MET A 46 7.25 0.08 -0.35
N MET A 47 6.26 -0.80 -0.36
CA MET A 47 5.96 -1.66 0.79
C MET A 47 6.07 -3.12 0.40
N ILE A 48 6.65 -3.91 1.30
CA ILE A 48 6.62 -5.37 1.19
C ILE A 48 5.52 -5.86 2.13
N THR A 49 4.54 -6.57 1.59
CA THR A 49 3.35 -6.97 2.33
C THR A 49 3.12 -8.47 2.25
N ASP A 50 2.37 -8.98 3.22
CA ASP A 50 1.97 -10.38 3.29
C ASP A 50 0.46 -10.49 3.15
N PHE A 51 0.00 -11.19 2.12
CA PHE A 51 -1.41 -11.35 1.79
C PHE A 51 -2.01 -12.65 2.28
N ASP A 52 -1.28 -13.45 3.05
CA ASP A 52 -1.75 -14.77 3.48
C ASP A 52 -3.11 -14.71 4.20
N LYS A 53 -3.33 -13.66 4.97
CA LYS A 53 -4.57 -13.49 5.74
C LYS A 53 -5.48 -12.40 5.19
N ALA A 54 -5.29 -12.02 3.94
CA ALA A 54 -6.12 -11.00 3.33
C ALA A 54 -7.57 -11.45 3.23
N ASN A 55 -8.50 -10.53 3.50
CA ASN A 55 -9.94 -10.81 3.46
C ASN A 55 -10.52 -10.82 2.06
N LYS A 56 -9.80 -10.32 1.08
CA LYS A 56 -10.25 -10.20 -0.30
C LYS A 56 -9.23 -10.79 -1.27
N PRO A 57 -9.67 -11.20 -2.46
CA PRO A 57 -8.73 -11.62 -3.50
C PRO A 57 -7.78 -10.50 -3.90
N PHE A 58 -6.60 -10.89 -4.33
CA PHE A 58 -5.55 -9.94 -4.72
C PHE A 58 -6.05 -8.92 -5.74
N GLY A 59 -6.79 -9.35 -6.75
CA GLY A 59 -7.31 -8.47 -7.79
C GLY A 59 -8.24 -7.38 -7.25
N GLU A 60 -9.08 -7.70 -6.28
CA GLU A 60 -9.95 -6.70 -5.65
C GLU A 60 -9.15 -5.67 -4.87
N ILE A 61 -8.10 -6.11 -4.17
CA ILE A 61 -7.26 -5.21 -3.39
C ILE A 61 -6.53 -4.24 -4.30
N VAL A 62 -5.99 -4.72 -5.41
CA VAL A 62 -5.33 -3.85 -6.39
C VAL A 62 -6.31 -2.80 -6.92
N ASN A 63 -7.53 -3.21 -7.23
CA ASN A 63 -8.58 -2.32 -7.72
C ASN A 63 -8.94 -1.25 -6.69
N ASP A 64 -9.08 -1.66 -5.42
CA ASP A 64 -9.44 -0.74 -4.35
C ASP A 64 -8.31 0.25 -4.07
N LEU A 65 -7.06 -0.19 -4.11
CA LEU A 65 -5.91 0.69 -3.92
C LEU A 65 -5.82 1.73 -5.04
N ASP A 66 -6.16 1.34 -6.26
CA ASP A 66 -6.19 2.24 -7.40
C ASP A 66 -7.19 3.39 -7.17
N LYS A 67 -8.32 3.08 -6.55
CA LYS A 67 -9.35 4.07 -6.26
C LYS A 67 -8.98 5.02 -5.11
N LEU A 68 -8.06 4.60 -4.24
CA LEU A 68 -7.60 5.45 -3.15
C LEU A 68 -6.65 6.54 -3.63
N GLY A 69 -5.91 6.26 -4.67
CA GLY A 69 -4.97 7.22 -5.28
C GLY A 69 -5.64 8.18 -6.27
#